data_8656a710578b93b175765b1cfd566dd5
#
_entry.id   8656a710578b93b175765b1cfd566dd5
#
_cell.length_a   1.000
_cell.length_b   1.000
_cell.length_c   1.000
_cell.angle_alpha   90.00
_cell.angle_beta   90.00
_cell.angle_gamma   90.00
#
_symmetry.space_group_name_H-M   'P 1'
#
loop_
_entity.id
_entity.type
_entity.pdbx_description
1 polymer ?
#
loop_
_entity_poly.entity_id
_entity_poly.type
_entity_poly.pdbx_seq_one_letter_code
_entity_poly.pdbx_strand_id
1 'polypeptide(L)'
;MHQDSTRRRRTDRGFTLIELLIVVTIIGIIAALAIPNLKNAMDRAKQKATMTNMRSIGNALELYSIDHNTYPRGLSDANSSVLTAMVAPLYMRTVPPGDAWDNPWHIDTNATGTQYTITSYGRDGASGSNSGGATTDINCDIIYSNSAFYQWPGGAQQ
;
A
#
# COMPACT_ATOMS: atom_id res chain seq x y z
N MET A 1 -62.25 -45.27 -18.76
CA MET A 1 -61.71 -44.48 -17.61
C MET A 1 -60.61 -43.59 -18.13
N HIS A 2 -60.96 -42.34 -18.47
CA HIS A 2 -60.10 -41.42 -19.16
C HIS A 2 -59.66 -40.41 -18.10
N GLN A 3 -58.39 -40.43 -17.70
CA GLN A 3 -57.83 -39.44 -16.77
C GLN A 3 -57.38 -38.22 -17.55
N ASP A 4 -58.11 -37.14 -17.43
CA ASP A 4 -57.82 -35.84 -17.95
C ASP A 4 -56.76 -35.18 -17.05
N SER A 5 -55.51 -35.18 -17.47
CA SER A 5 -54.41 -34.51 -16.78
C SER A 5 -54.43 -33.03 -17.14
N THR A 6 -55.09 -32.21 -16.37
CA THR A 6 -55.05 -30.78 -16.45
C THR A 6 -53.63 -30.28 -16.11
N ARG A 7 -52.82 -30.09 -17.13
CA ARG A 7 -51.50 -29.43 -17.08
C ARG A 7 -51.70 -27.96 -16.68
N ARG A 8 -51.49 -27.63 -15.39
CA ARG A 8 -51.46 -26.26 -14.93
C ARG A 8 -50.32 -25.51 -15.71
N ARG A 9 -50.70 -24.65 -16.62
CA ARG A 9 -49.76 -23.69 -17.22
C ARG A 9 -49.23 -22.78 -16.12
N ARG A 10 -47.95 -22.92 -15.77
CA ARG A 10 -47.22 -21.88 -15.00
C ARG A 10 -47.22 -20.63 -15.88
N THR A 11 -47.84 -19.59 -15.41
CA THR A 11 -47.73 -18.27 -16.01
C THR A 11 -46.31 -17.75 -15.67
N ASP A 12 -45.40 -17.91 -16.61
CA ASP A 12 -44.08 -17.26 -16.53
C ASP A 12 -44.31 -15.75 -16.58
N ARG A 13 -44.22 -15.10 -15.44
CA ARG A 13 -44.26 -13.64 -15.34
C ARG A 13 -42.92 -13.11 -15.86
N GLY A 14 -42.90 -12.46 -16.99
CA GLY A 14 -41.75 -11.77 -17.52
C GLY A 14 -41.46 -10.51 -16.70
N PHE A 15 -40.20 -10.12 -16.69
CA PHE A 15 -39.69 -8.89 -16.03
C PHE A 15 -40.17 -7.66 -16.80
N THR A 16 -40.60 -6.64 -16.11
CA THR A 16 -41.00 -5.38 -16.75
C THR A 16 -39.77 -4.47 -16.99
N LEU A 17 -39.81 -3.66 -18.05
CA LEU A 17 -38.75 -2.69 -18.31
C LEU A 17 -38.57 -1.69 -17.15
N ILE A 18 -39.66 -1.32 -16.48
CA ILE A 18 -39.61 -0.38 -15.36
C ILE A 18 -38.95 -1.00 -14.11
N GLU A 19 -39.19 -2.29 -13.84
CA GLU A 19 -38.49 -3.00 -12.74
C GLU A 19 -36.98 -3.01 -12.96
N LEU A 20 -36.52 -3.25 -14.18
CA LEU A 20 -35.10 -3.23 -14.50
C LEU A 20 -34.55 -1.80 -14.38
N LEU A 21 -35.28 -0.80 -14.86
CA LEU A 21 -34.86 0.61 -14.81
C LEU A 21 -34.66 1.10 -13.36
N ILE A 22 -35.59 0.77 -12.46
CA ILE A 22 -35.50 1.16 -11.06
C ILE A 22 -34.28 0.50 -10.40
N VAL A 23 -34.03 -0.78 -10.64
CA VAL A 23 -32.91 -1.53 -10.07
C VAL A 23 -31.57 -0.92 -10.50
N VAL A 24 -31.36 -0.67 -11.80
CA VAL A 24 -30.10 -0.10 -12.27
C VAL A 24 -29.89 1.33 -11.77
N THR A 25 -30.97 2.10 -11.60
CA THR A 25 -30.89 3.46 -11.04
C THR A 25 -30.43 3.42 -9.59
N ILE A 26 -30.99 2.54 -8.76
CA ILE A 26 -30.60 2.41 -7.35
C ILE A 26 -29.16 1.94 -7.24
N ILE A 27 -28.75 0.93 -8.02
CA ILE A 27 -27.36 0.45 -8.04
C ILE A 27 -26.41 1.58 -8.47
N GLY A 28 -26.78 2.38 -9.48
CA GLY A 28 -26.00 3.51 -9.95
C GLY A 28 -25.74 4.56 -8.86
N ILE A 29 -26.78 4.92 -8.09
CA ILE A 29 -26.66 5.86 -6.98
C ILE A 29 -25.74 5.33 -5.88
N ILE A 30 -25.91 4.07 -5.47
CA ILE A 30 -25.10 3.45 -4.44
C ILE A 30 -23.63 3.36 -4.90
N ALA A 31 -23.39 2.94 -6.14
CA ALA A 31 -22.05 2.84 -6.70
C ALA A 31 -21.34 4.20 -6.76
N ALA A 32 -22.07 5.27 -7.14
CA ALA A 32 -21.50 6.62 -7.20
C ALA A 32 -20.95 7.11 -5.85
N LEU A 33 -21.56 6.71 -4.74
CA LEU A 33 -21.12 7.06 -3.39
C LEU A 33 -20.06 6.08 -2.84
N ALA A 34 -20.13 4.81 -3.21
CA ALA A 34 -19.26 3.76 -2.67
C ALA A 34 -17.86 3.77 -3.28
N ILE A 35 -17.74 4.01 -4.58
CA ILE A 35 -16.46 3.93 -5.32
C ILE A 35 -15.40 4.89 -4.76
N PRO A 36 -15.64 6.20 -4.56
CA PRO A 36 -14.61 7.11 -4.03
C PRO A 36 -14.18 6.74 -2.60
N ASN A 37 -15.11 6.30 -1.76
CA ASN A 37 -14.80 5.88 -0.40
C ASN A 37 -13.93 4.62 -0.36
N LEU A 38 -14.21 3.65 -1.24
CA LEU A 38 -13.41 2.44 -1.37
C LEU A 38 -11.98 2.76 -1.82
N LYS A 39 -11.82 3.66 -2.80
CA LYS A 39 -10.50 4.07 -3.28
C LYS A 39 -9.66 4.68 -2.15
N ASN A 40 -10.24 5.59 -1.38
CA ASN A 40 -9.56 6.20 -0.24
C ASN A 40 -9.17 5.17 0.84
N ALA A 41 -10.03 4.19 1.10
CA ALA A 41 -9.73 3.10 2.04
C ALA A 41 -8.57 2.22 1.54
N MET A 42 -8.54 1.90 0.24
CA MET A 42 -7.45 1.15 -0.37
C MET A 42 -6.12 1.91 -0.30
N ASP A 43 -6.12 3.20 -0.58
CA ASP A 43 -4.90 4.02 -0.51
C ASP A 43 -4.35 4.10 0.92
N ARG A 44 -5.22 4.24 1.93
CA ARG A 44 -4.80 4.17 3.34
C ARG A 44 -4.23 2.80 3.73
N ALA A 45 -4.81 1.72 3.22
CA ALA A 45 -4.28 0.38 3.44
C ALA A 45 -2.89 0.23 2.82
N LYS A 46 -2.67 0.75 1.61
CA LYS A 46 -1.37 0.79 0.94
C LYS A 46 -0.34 1.61 1.72
N GLN A 47 -0.71 2.78 2.24
CA GLN A 47 0.16 3.57 3.12
C GLN A 47 0.62 2.77 4.34
N LYS A 48 -0.30 2.10 5.03
CA LYS A 48 0.05 1.25 6.19
C LYS A 48 0.95 0.08 5.82
N ALA A 49 0.70 -0.57 4.70
CA ALA A 49 1.54 -1.66 4.20
C ALA A 49 2.96 -1.17 3.88
N THR A 50 3.09 -0.01 3.21
CA THR A 50 4.38 0.64 2.94
C THR A 50 5.14 0.93 4.23
N MET A 51 4.49 1.54 5.23
CA MET A 51 5.11 1.81 6.53
C MET A 51 5.56 0.52 7.25
N THR A 52 4.79 -0.55 7.14
CA THR A 52 5.16 -1.85 7.72
C THR A 52 6.40 -2.42 7.04
N ASN A 53 6.47 -2.35 5.72
CA ASN A 53 7.65 -2.77 4.96
C ASN A 53 8.88 -1.93 5.31
N MET A 54 8.74 -0.61 5.44
CA MET A 54 9.84 0.28 5.86
C MET A 54 10.39 -0.09 7.25
N ARG A 55 9.51 -0.37 8.21
CA ARG A 55 9.94 -0.86 9.55
C ARG A 55 10.68 -2.19 9.45
N SER A 56 10.22 -3.10 8.60
CA SER A 56 10.89 -4.38 8.42
C SER A 56 12.28 -4.23 7.81
N ILE A 57 12.42 -3.35 6.82
CA ILE A 57 13.73 -3.00 6.23
C ILE A 57 14.61 -2.31 7.27
N GLY A 58 14.07 -1.34 8.02
CA GLY A 58 14.78 -0.65 9.08
C GLY A 58 15.31 -1.62 10.14
N ASN A 59 14.48 -2.56 10.60
CA ASN A 59 14.92 -3.59 11.55
C ASN A 59 16.10 -4.43 11.00
N ALA A 60 16.08 -4.76 9.71
CA ALA A 60 17.19 -5.48 9.09
C ALA A 60 18.50 -4.65 9.06
N LEU A 61 18.37 -3.33 8.82
CA LEU A 61 19.50 -2.41 8.89
C LEU A 61 20.05 -2.25 10.31
N GLU A 62 19.16 -2.20 11.32
CA GLU A 62 19.57 -2.18 12.73
C GLU A 62 20.33 -3.45 13.10
N LEU A 63 19.83 -4.64 12.73
CA LEU A 63 20.52 -5.90 12.97
C LEU A 63 21.89 -5.94 12.28
N TYR A 64 21.96 -5.47 11.03
CA TYR A 64 23.23 -5.31 10.32
C TYR A 64 24.20 -4.42 11.09
N SER A 65 23.71 -3.30 11.64
CA SER A 65 24.55 -2.34 12.37
C SER A 65 25.09 -2.92 13.69
N ILE A 66 24.35 -3.80 14.35
CA ILE A 66 24.82 -4.50 15.57
C ILE A 66 26.04 -5.35 15.27
N ASP A 67 26.04 -6.08 14.16
CA ASP A 67 27.13 -6.97 13.80
C ASP A 67 28.35 -6.25 13.21
N HIS A 68 28.13 -5.15 12.49
CA HIS A 68 29.16 -4.42 11.75
C HIS A 68 29.58 -3.10 12.41
N ASN A 69 28.94 -2.68 13.51
CA ASN A 69 29.07 -1.37 14.16
C ASN A 69 28.78 -0.16 13.26
N THR A 70 28.20 -0.37 12.08
CA THR A 70 27.80 0.67 11.13
C THR A 70 26.68 0.14 10.24
N TYR A 71 25.82 1.01 9.75
CA TYR A 71 24.93 0.67 8.65
C TYR A 71 25.73 0.46 7.35
N PRO A 72 25.15 -0.20 6.33
CA PRO A 72 25.79 -0.32 5.02
C PRO A 72 26.19 1.06 4.51
N ARG A 73 27.43 1.20 4.03
CA ARG A 73 27.95 2.51 3.59
C ARG A 73 27.79 2.70 2.09
N GLY A 74 27.66 3.98 1.68
CA GLY A 74 27.68 4.35 0.27
C GLY A 74 26.40 4.02 -0.48
N LEU A 75 25.29 3.82 0.22
CA LEU A 75 23.98 3.77 -0.42
C LEU A 75 23.56 5.22 -0.76
N SER A 76 23.32 5.45 -2.03
CA SER A 76 22.78 6.71 -2.54
C SER A 76 21.70 6.35 -3.54
N ASP A 77 20.47 6.67 -3.21
CA ASP A 77 19.29 6.30 -3.99
C ASP A 77 19.24 4.80 -4.35
N ALA A 78 19.63 3.97 -3.39
CA ALA A 78 19.71 2.54 -3.60
C ALA A 78 18.31 1.89 -3.59
N ASN A 79 18.10 0.98 -4.50
CA ASN A 79 16.87 0.20 -4.57
C ASN A 79 16.94 -1.12 -3.77
N SER A 80 15.84 -1.87 -3.78
CA SER A 80 15.73 -3.14 -3.05
C SER A 80 16.78 -4.19 -3.44
N SER A 81 17.23 -4.23 -4.70
CA SER A 81 18.22 -5.23 -5.14
C SER A 81 19.59 -4.98 -4.56
N VAL A 82 20.03 -3.72 -4.46
CA VAL A 82 21.28 -3.36 -3.81
C VAL A 82 21.23 -3.71 -2.32
N LEU A 83 20.14 -3.35 -1.64
CA LEU A 83 19.97 -3.67 -0.23
C LEU A 83 19.90 -5.18 0.01
N THR A 84 19.22 -5.94 -0.86
CA THR A 84 19.12 -7.40 -0.76
C THR A 84 20.49 -8.05 -0.70
N ALA A 85 21.44 -7.62 -1.52
CA ALA A 85 22.79 -8.15 -1.53
C ALA A 85 23.54 -7.97 -0.21
N MET A 86 23.14 -6.98 0.61
CA MET A 86 23.79 -6.67 1.89
C MET A 86 23.09 -7.30 3.09
N VAL A 87 21.77 -7.35 3.09
CA VAL A 87 20.99 -7.76 4.27
C VAL A 87 20.34 -9.15 4.16
N ALA A 88 20.17 -9.68 2.96
CA ALA A 88 19.57 -11.00 2.78
C ALA A 88 20.67 -12.10 2.63
N PRO A 89 20.41 -13.33 3.06
CA PRO A 89 19.23 -13.76 3.83
C PRO A 89 19.39 -13.59 5.35
N LEU A 90 20.53 -13.05 5.82
CA LEU A 90 20.93 -13.10 7.23
C LEU A 90 20.06 -12.23 8.13
N TYR A 91 19.82 -10.99 7.77
CA TYR A 91 19.06 -10.03 8.58
C TYR A 91 17.60 -9.92 8.15
N MET A 92 17.32 -10.26 6.90
CA MET A 92 15.98 -10.28 6.34
C MET A 92 15.89 -11.36 5.25
N ARG A 93 14.84 -12.17 5.28
CA ARG A 93 14.70 -13.26 4.30
C ARG A 93 14.61 -12.74 2.87
N THR A 94 13.83 -11.70 2.67
CA THR A 94 13.59 -11.07 1.35
C THR A 94 13.27 -9.61 1.55
N VAL A 95 13.97 -8.74 0.86
CA VAL A 95 13.64 -7.30 0.82
C VAL A 95 12.46 -7.11 -0.11
N PRO A 96 11.38 -6.42 0.30
CA PRO A 96 10.28 -6.09 -0.58
C PRO A 96 10.79 -5.32 -1.82
N PRO A 97 10.34 -5.65 -3.04
CA PRO A 97 10.86 -5.03 -4.26
C PRO A 97 10.51 -3.55 -4.38
N GLY A 98 9.43 -3.12 -3.77
CA GLY A 98 8.94 -1.76 -3.77
C GLY A 98 7.91 -1.52 -2.68
N ASP A 99 7.34 -0.34 -2.69
CA ASP A 99 6.24 0.05 -1.82
C ASP A 99 4.91 -0.62 -2.23
N ALA A 100 3.82 -0.28 -1.56
CA ALA A 100 2.51 -0.88 -1.86
C ALA A 100 1.86 -0.35 -3.15
N TRP A 101 2.44 0.64 -3.81
CA TRP A 101 2.04 1.12 -5.15
C TRP A 101 2.98 0.63 -6.25
N ASP A 102 3.92 -0.29 -5.91
CA ASP A 102 4.94 -0.85 -6.79
C ASP A 102 6.03 0.17 -7.21
N ASN A 103 6.16 1.30 -6.51
CA ASN A 103 7.26 2.23 -6.70
C ASN A 103 8.53 1.72 -6.01
N PRO A 104 9.72 1.95 -6.57
CA PRO A 104 10.96 1.52 -5.97
C PRO A 104 11.22 2.21 -4.62
N TRP A 105 11.98 1.55 -3.75
CA TRP A 105 12.54 2.17 -2.56
C TRP A 105 13.69 3.11 -2.93
N HIS A 106 13.80 4.20 -2.20
CA HIS A 106 14.94 5.11 -2.24
C HIS A 106 15.63 5.02 -0.88
N ILE A 107 16.82 4.41 -0.85
CA ILE A 107 17.55 4.10 0.38
C ILE A 107 18.88 4.81 0.33
N ASP A 108 19.10 5.66 1.33
CA ASP A 108 20.31 6.47 1.47
C ASP A 108 20.98 6.17 2.80
N THR A 109 22.31 6.18 2.80
CA THR A 109 23.12 6.13 4.02
C THR A 109 24.21 7.18 3.96
N ASN A 110 24.55 7.73 5.13
CA ASN A 110 25.65 8.69 5.18
C ASN A 110 27.01 7.99 4.98
N ALA A 111 28.04 8.76 4.62
CA ALA A 111 29.37 8.23 4.35
C ALA A 111 30.01 7.52 5.57
N THR A 112 29.63 7.91 6.78
CA THR A 112 30.13 7.32 8.03
C THR A 112 29.40 6.04 8.42
N GLY A 113 28.25 5.73 7.81
CA GLY A 113 27.41 4.59 8.17
C GLY A 113 26.74 4.74 9.55
N THR A 114 26.45 5.96 9.98
CA THR A 114 25.79 6.23 11.26
C THR A 114 24.31 6.60 11.12
N GLN A 115 23.85 6.82 9.90
CA GLN A 115 22.46 7.19 9.59
C GLN A 115 22.01 6.53 8.30
N TYR A 116 20.74 6.15 8.28
CA TYR A 116 20.06 5.69 7.08
C TYR A 116 18.70 6.38 6.91
N THR A 117 18.24 6.45 5.70
CA THR A 117 16.91 6.95 5.34
C THR A 117 16.29 6.03 4.28
N ILE A 118 15.05 5.66 4.48
CA ILE A 118 14.24 4.90 3.53
C ILE A 118 13.10 5.80 3.12
N THR A 119 12.95 6.06 1.83
CA THR A 119 11.90 6.92 1.28
C THR A 119 11.03 6.14 0.30
N SER A 120 9.72 6.29 0.42
CA SER A 120 8.74 5.94 -0.60
C SER A 120 8.13 7.22 -1.12
N TYR A 121 8.06 7.37 -2.43
CA TYR A 121 7.44 8.54 -3.08
C TYR A 121 5.91 8.44 -3.14
N GLY A 122 5.30 7.56 -2.33
CA GLY A 122 3.86 7.47 -2.21
C GLY A 122 3.16 7.01 -3.49
N ARG A 123 1.90 7.43 -3.64
CA ARG A 123 1.05 6.95 -4.73
C ARG A 123 1.46 7.45 -6.11
N ASP A 124 1.97 8.66 -6.22
CA ASP A 124 2.32 9.28 -7.51
C ASP A 124 3.72 8.90 -8.00
N GLY A 125 4.55 8.29 -7.13
CA GLY A 125 5.90 7.86 -7.46
C GLY A 125 6.85 9.02 -7.77
N ALA A 126 6.52 10.24 -7.34
CA ALA A 126 7.31 11.43 -7.58
C ALA A 126 7.81 12.02 -6.27
N SER A 127 9.09 12.40 -6.22
CA SER A 127 9.66 13.06 -5.05
C SER A 127 8.92 14.36 -4.72
N GLY A 128 8.35 14.41 -3.52
CA GLY A 128 7.59 15.54 -3.01
C GLY A 128 8.38 16.43 -2.05
N SER A 129 7.66 17.29 -1.33
CA SER A 129 8.25 18.14 -0.30
C SER A 129 8.45 17.37 1.01
N ASN A 130 9.65 17.43 1.58
CA ASN A 130 10.02 16.78 2.84
C ASN A 130 9.90 17.77 4.01
N SER A 131 8.67 18.07 4.43
CA SER A 131 8.40 19.01 5.52
C SER A 131 8.48 18.35 6.91
N GLY A 132 8.49 17.04 6.96
CA GLY A 132 8.43 16.27 8.21
C GLY A 132 7.06 16.26 8.88
N GLY A 133 6.84 15.30 9.79
CA GLY A 133 5.61 15.19 10.54
C GLY A 133 4.47 14.45 9.82
N ALA A 134 3.26 14.56 10.39
CA ALA A 134 2.06 13.94 9.83
C ALA A 134 1.54 14.74 8.63
N THR A 135 1.23 14.04 7.54
CA THR A 135 0.63 14.62 6.33
C THR A 135 -0.75 14.02 6.06
N THR A 136 -1.65 14.83 5.54
CA THR A 136 -2.97 14.40 5.06
C THR A 136 -2.99 14.16 3.56
N ASP A 137 -1.93 14.54 2.84
CA ASP A 137 -1.81 14.31 1.41
C ASP A 137 -1.44 12.85 1.13
N ILE A 138 -2.24 12.22 0.28
CA ILE A 138 -2.06 10.81 -0.08
C ILE A 138 -0.89 10.58 -1.04
N ASN A 139 -0.45 11.63 -1.73
CA ASN A 139 0.71 11.60 -2.63
C ASN A 139 2.02 11.99 -1.93
N CYS A 140 1.95 12.31 -0.64
CA CYS A 140 3.12 12.73 0.10
C CYS A 140 4.09 11.57 0.32
N ASP A 141 5.39 11.88 0.29
CA ASP A 141 6.44 10.92 0.57
C ASP A 141 6.32 10.38 2.00
N ILE A 142 6.65 9.11 2.16
CA ILE A 142 6.78 8.47 3.47
C ILE A 142 8.27 8.28 3.72
N ILE A 143 8.77 8.85 4.82
CA ILE A 143 10.19 8.86 5.14
C ILE A 143 10.41 8.22 6.50
N TYR A 144 11.28 7.21 6.52
CA TYR A 144 11.69 6.49 7.72
C TYR A 144 13.21 6.59 7.87
N SER A 145 13.69 7.08 9.00
CA SER A 145 15.11 7.29 9.25
C SER A 145 15.43 6.91 10.68
N ASN A 146 16.53 6.16 10.88
CA ASN A 146 17.06 5.80 12.19
C ASN A 146 15.98 5.29 13.16
N SER A 147 15.22 4.27 12.72
CA SER A 147 14.14 3.63 13.50
C SER A 147 12.91 4.49 13.82
N ALA A 148 12.78 5.67 13.21
CA ALA A 148 11.64 6.55 13.39
C ALA A 148 11.09 7.08 12.05
N PHE A 149 9.77 7.32 11.99
CA PHE A 149 9.20 8.03 10.85
C PHE A 149 9.49 9.52 10.98
N TYR A 150 10.15 10.09 9.99
CA TYR A 150 10.35 11.52 9.83
C TYR A 150 9.11 12.19 9.22
N GLN A 151 8.49 11.53 8.22
CA GLN A 151 7.29 11.98 7.55
C GLN A 151 6.35 10.79 7.33
N TRP A 152 5.08 10.92 7.70
CA TRP A 152 4.12 9.81 7.66
C TRP A 152 2.69 10.27 7.37
N PRO A 153 1.84 9.39 6.82
CA PRO A 153 0.42 9.67 6.64
C PRO A 153 -0.30 9.88 7.98
N GLY A 154 -1.06 10.95 8.09
CA GLY A 154 -1.87 11.24 9.27
C GLY A 154 -2.89 10.12 9.56
N GLY A 155 -2.98 9.69 10.82
CA GLY A 155 -3.88 8.60 11.25
C GLY A 155 -3.36 7.18 10.97
N ALA A 156 -2.15 7.02 10.44
CA ALA A 156 -1.56 5.71 10.19
C ALA A 156 -0.87 5.07 11.41
N GLN A 157 -0.60 5.85 12.45
CA GLN A 157 0.12 5.40 13.65
C GLN A 157 -0.80 5.03 14.84
N GLN A 158 -2.12 4.96 14.62
CA GLN A 158 -3.07 4.49 15.64
C GLN A 158 -3.30 3.00 15.53
#